data_5b5b1893ea72756d6051a522136648a9
#
_entry.id   5b5b1893ea72756d6051a522136648a9
#
_cell.length_a   1.000
_cell.length_b   1.000
_cell.length_c   1.000
_cell.angle_alpha   90.00
_cell.angle_beta   90.00
_cell.angle_gamma   90.00
#
_symmetry.space_group_name_H-M   'P 1'
#
loop_
_entity.id
_entity.type
_entity.pdbx_description
1 polymer ?
#
loop_
_entity_poly.entity_id
_entity_poly.type
_entity_poly.pdbx_seq_one_letter_code
_entity_poly.pdbx_strand_id
1 'polypeptide(L)'
;LQASLTAMFSANIGQAQYNLLDALESFETANSVLEKDRNVALFIAKLLPVVGTKVSSRQHILTAGHHIALGNTILVKGLTDAQKEDLSFQERMTIIQNHTKTAIPQFESTLEELKHVDTLTLPIEFQEVFEAFKDTLFPAFLNDMHDVVEIGTVIDTLGSGVKNYIVLFQNEDELRPTGGFLGSYAIVEVY
;
A
#
# COMPACT_ATOMS: atom_id res chain seq x y z
N LEU A 1 12.39 -5.81 -3.04
CA LEU A 1 10.96 -5.77 -2.78
C LEU A 1 10.39 -7.12 -2.36
N GLN A 2 10.51 -8.20 -3.15
CA GLN A 2 9.98 -9.51 -2.78
C GLN A 2 10.51 -9.99 -1.43
N ALA A 3 11.81 -9.85 -1.17
CA ALA A 3 12.42 -10.20 0.10
C ALA A 3 11.89 -9.36 1.27
N SER A 4 11.59 -8.06 1.05
CA SER A 4 11.02 -7.21 2.09
C SER A 4 9.58 -7.57 2.42
N LEU A 5 8.76 -7.89 1.41
CA LEU A 5 7.40 -8.38 1.63
C LEU A 5 7.41 -9.70 2.42
N THR A 6 8.27 -10.66 2.04
CA THR A 6 8.41 -11.91 2.79
C THR A 6 8.84 -11.67 4.23
N ALA A 7 9.78 -10.73 4.48
CA ALA A 7 10.22 -10.37 5.82
C ALA A 7 9.11 -9.69 6.65
N MET A 8 8.26 -8.87 6.03
CA MET A 8 7.09 -8.28 6.69
C MET A 8 6.08 -9.36 7.12
N PHE A 9 5.75 -10.32 6.24
CA PHE A 9 4.85 -11.42 6.58
C PHE A 9 5.39 -12.35 7.67
N SER A 10 6.72 -12.45 7.80
CA SER A 10 7.37 -13.21 8.88
C SER A 10 7.57 -12.40 10.17
N ALA A 11 7.00 -11.20 10.26
CA ALA A 11 7.17 -10.24 11.37
C ALA A 11 8.62 -9.81 11.65
N ASN A 12 9.53 -9.99 10.67
CA ASN A 12 10.92 -9.52 10.76
C ASN A 12 11.05 -8.09 10.19
N ILE A 13 10.56 -7.11 10.94
CA ILE A 13 10.47 -5.71 10.50
C ILE A 13 11.85 -5.11 10.21
N GLY A 14 12.87 -5.44 11.01
CA GLY A 14 14.23 -4.94 10.77
C GLY A 14 14.79 -5.40 9.41
N GLN A 15 14.59 -6.67 9.07
CA GLN A 15 15.01 -7.20 7.76
C GLN A 15 14.17 -6.63 6.62
N ALA A 16 12.87 -6.42 6.84
CA ALA A 16 12.00 -5.79 5.86
C ALA A 16 12.45 -4.36 5.57
N GLN A 17 12.77 -3.58 6.58
CA GLN A 17 13.27 -2.21 6.45
C GLN A 17 14.61 -2.17 5.68
N TYR A 18 15.55 -3.04 6.03
CA TYR A 18 16.83 -3.13 5.33
C TYR A 18 16.64 -3.46 3.84
N ASN A 19 15.85 -4.51 3.54
CA ASN A 19 15.60 -4.92 2.15
C ASN A 19 14.84 -3.85 1.34
N LEU A 20 14.00 -3.03 1.99
CA LEU A 20 13.30 -1.92 1.33
C LEU A 20 14.23 -0.77 1.01
N LEU A 21 15.14 -0.42 1.92
CA LEU A 21 16.16 0.61 1.67
C LEU A 21 17.10 0.21 0.54
N ASP A 22 17.56 -1.04 0.52
CA ASP A 22 18.39 -1.59 -0.55
C ASP A 22 17.66 -1.59 -1.90
N ALA A 23 16.37 -1.96 -1.91
CA ALA A 23 15.54 -1.88 -3.10
C ALA A 23 15.36 -0.44 -3.58
N LEU A 24 15.11 0.50 -2.66
CA LEU A 24 14.97 1.92 -2.98
C LEU A 24 16.25 2.48 -3.64
N GLU A 25 17.42 2.24 -3.03
CA GLU A 25 18.71 2.65 -3.58
C GLU A 25 18.95 2.05 -4.98
N SER A 26 18.58 0.79 -5.17
CA SER A 26 18.68 0.11 -6.47
C SER A 26 17.76 0.76 -7.52
N PHE A 27 16.51 1.13 -7.17
CA PHE A 27 15.59 1.82 -8.08
C PHE A 27 16.05 3.24 -8.39
N GLU A 28 16.53 3.99 -7.39
CA GLU A 28 17.09 5.34 -7.59
C GLU A 28 18.29 5.32 -8.51
N THR A 29 19.21 4.36 -8.31
CA THR A 29 20.39 4.17 -9.17
C THR A 29 19.96 3.83 -10.60
N ALA A 30 19.04 2.88 -10.79
CA ALA A 30 18.55 2.51 -12.11
C ALA A 30 17.85 3.68 -12.81
N ASN A 31 17.03 4.47 -12.10
CA ASN A 31 16.36 5.64 -12.65
C ASN A 31 17.36 6.74 -13.02
N SER A 32 18.35 7.00 -12.17
CA SER A 32 19.41 8.00 -12.44
C SER A 32 20.27 7.63 -13.65
N VAL A 33 20.56 6.34 -13.85
CA VAL A 33 21.28 5.84 -15.04
C VAL A 33 20.43 6.05 -16.29
N LEU A 34 19.13 5.74 -16.24
CA LEU A 34 18.21 5.98 -17.36
C LEU A 34 18.08 7.47 -17.72
N GLU A 35 18.08 8.36 -16.73
CA GLU A 35 18.04 9.81 -16.96
C GLU A 35 19.35 10.36 -17.48
N LYS A 36 20.48 9.93 -16.92
CA LYS A 36 21.83 10.40 -17.32
C LYS A 36 22.24 9.92 -18.69
N ASP A 37 21.97 8.66 -19.01
CA ASP A 37 22.33 8.02 -20.28
C ASP A 37 21.18 7.99 -21.29
N ARG A 38 20.21 8.88 -21.12
CA ARG A 38 19.08 9.03 -22.06
C ARG A 38 19.51 9.09 -23.51
N ASN A 39 20.68 9.67 -23.80
CA ASN A 39 21.24 9.71 -25.15
C ASN A 39 21.77 8.34 -25.60
N VAL A 40 22.35 7.54 -24.71
CA VAL A 40 22.78 6.16 -25.01
C VAL A 40 21.59 5.24 -25.15
N ALA A 41 20.59 5.34 -24.23
CA ALA A 41 19.34 4.60 -24.33
C ALA A 41 18.54 4.97 -25.60
N LEU A 42 18.50 6.25 -25.99
CA LEU A 42 17.89 6.73 -27.23
C LEU A 42 18.71 6.33 -28.47
N PHE A 43 20.05 6.24 -28.38
CA PHE A 43 20.91 5.76 -29.46
C PHE A 43 20.69 4.27 -29.70
N ILE A 44 20.62 3.45 -28.64
CA ILE A 44 20.26 2.03 -28.70
C ILE A 44 18.83 1.85 -29.20
N ALA A 45 17.91 2.71 -28.76
CA ALA A 45 16.51 2.71 -29.18
C ALA A 45 16.34 3.05 -30.68
N LYS A 46 17.19 3.88 -31.25
CA LYS A 46 17.20 4.22 -32.69
C LYS A 46 17.77 3.11 -33.56
N LEU A 47 18.61 2.25 -33.00
CA LEU A 47 19.18 1.09 -33.73
C LEU A 47 18.20 -0.08 -33.90
N LEU A 48 17.07 -0.08 -33.15
CA LEU A 48 16.07 -1.14 -33.20
C LEU A 48 14.66 -0.50 -33.33
N PRO A 49 14.01 -0.54 -34.49
CA PRO A 49 12.76 0.18 -34.79
C PRO A 49 11.53 -0.23 -33.94
N VAL A 50 11.65 -1.25 -33.09
CA VAL A 50 10.58 -1.72 -32.16
C VAL A 50 10.84 -1.30 -30.70
N VAL A 51 11.87 -0.49 -30.43
CA VAL A 51 12.43 -0.31 -29.08
C VAL A 51 11.86 0.91 -28.35
N GLY A 52 11.21 1.85 -29.03
CA GLY A 52 10.71 3.09 -28.40
C GLY A 52 9.69 2.81 -27.28
N THR A 53 8.69 2.01 -27.55
CA THR A 53 7.66 1.62 -26.57
C THR A 53 8.23 0.74 -25.44
N LYS A 54 9.16 -0.16 -25.75
CA LYS A 54 9.83 -1.00 -24.75
C LYS A 54 10.66 -0.20 -23.75
N VAL A 55 11.34 0.86 -24.20
CA VAL A 55 12.11 1.74 -23.31
C VAL A 55 11.19 2.53 -22.41
N SER A 56 10.08 3.06 -22.93
CA SER A 56 9.08 3.78 -22.14
C SER A 56 8.46 2.88 -21.07
N SER A 57 7.98 1.67 -21.43
CA SER A 57 7.41 0.73 -20.47
C SER A 57 8.40 0.34 -19.37
N ARG A 58 9.68 0.16 -19.68
CA ARG A 58 10.72 -0.11 -18.68
C ARG A 58 10.91 1.06 -17.72
N GLN A 59 10.89 2.29 -18.21
CA GLN A 59 10.99 3.48 -17.37
C GLN A 59 9.79 3.56 -16.40
N HIS A 60 8.58 3.36 -16.90
CA HIS A 60 7.37 3.33 -16.07
C HIS A 60 7.43 2.23 -15.01
N ILE A 61 7.91 1.03 -15.34
CA ILE A 61 8.11 -0.06 -14.37
C ILE A 61 9.14 0.33 -13.29
N LEU A 62 10.24 0.97 -13.66
CA LEU A 62 11.26 1.42 -12.70
C LEU A 62 10.71 2.51 -11.79
N THR A 63 10.00 3.50 -12.34
CA THR A 63 9.35 4.57 -11.57
C THR A 63 8.28 4.00 -10.64
N ALA A 64 7.44 3.08 -11.11
CA ALA A 64 6.48 2.36 -10.28
C ALA A 64 7.17 1.62 -9.13
N GLY A 65 8.27 0.91 -9.42
CA GLY A 65 9.07 0.22 -8.41
C GLY A 65 9.66 1.15 -7.37
N HIS A 66 10.13 2.34 -7.78
CA HIS A 66 10.60 3.38 -6.88
C HIS A 66 9.48 3.85 -5.93
N HIS A 67 8.30 4.17 -6.45
CA HIS A 67 7.14 4.56 -5.64
C HIS A 67 6.70 3.45 -4.68
N ILE A 68 6.68 2.19 -5.11
CA ILE A 68 6.41 1.04 -4.22
C ILE A 68 7.43 0.99 -3.09
N ALA A 69 8.72 1.15 -3.38
CA ALA A 69 9.78 1.12 -2.37
C ALA A 69 9.61 2.25 -1.34
N LEU A 70 9.31 3.47 -1.81
CA LEU A 70 9.02 4.62 -0.93
C LEU A 70 7.80 4.36 -0.05
N GLY A 71 6.68 3.95 -0.63
CA GLY A 71 5.45 3.66 0.10
C GLY A 71 5.67 2.58 1.17
N ASN A 72 6.33 1.49 0.80
CA ASN A 72 6.67 0.42 1.73
C ASN A 72 7.63 0.88 2.84
N THR A 73 8.60 1.74 2.54
CA THR A 73 9.51 2.29 3.56
C THR A 73 8.72 3.09 4.61
N ILE A 74 7.74 3.89 4.17
CA ILE A 74 6.85 4.65 5.06
C ILE A 74 6.03 3.70 5.94
N LEU A 75 5.44 2.64 5.36
CA LEU A 75 4.64 1.66 6.11
C LEU A 75 5.48 0.90 7.15
N VAL A 76 6.67 0.41 6.76
CA VAL A 76 7.58 -0.29 7.68
C VAL A 76 8.01 0.62 8.82
N LYS A 77 8.29 1.89 8.53
CA LYS A 77 8.58 2.87 9.57
C LYS A 77 7.40 3.02 10.53
N GLY A 78 6.18 3.13 10.04
CA GLY A 78 4.96 3.21 10.85
C GLY A 78 4.80 1.99 11.76
N LEU A 79 5.00 0.79 11.22
CA LEU A 79 4.96 -0.45 12.01
C LEU A 79 6.05 -0.49 13.09
N THR A 80 7.27 -0.06 12.75
CA THR A 80 8.39 0.02 13.71
C THR A 80 8.08 1.02 14.82
N ASP A 81 7.57 2.21 14.46
CA ASP A 81 7.23 3.24 15.46
C ASP A 81 6.05 2.79 16.34
N ALA A 82 5.09 2.05 15.83
CA ALA A 82 3.95 1.52 16.58
C ALA A 82 4.32 0.36 17.52
N GLN A 83 5.49 -0.26 17.38
CA GLN A 83 5.95 -1.36 18.25
C GLN A 83 6.66 -0.89 19.52
N LYS A 84 6.85 0.41 19.75
CA LYS A 84 7.46 0.94 20.97
C LYS A 84 6.67 0.51 22.20
N GLU A 85 7.38 0.16 23.28
CA GLU A 85 6.78 -0.50 24.46
C GLU A 85 5.77 0.37 25.21
N ASP A 86 6.02 1.67 25.31
CA ASP A 86 5.24 2.61 26.15
C ASP A 86 3.97 3.18 25.48
N LEU A 87 3.59 2.68 24.30
CA LEU A 87 2.44 3.18 23.55
C LEU A 87 1.15 2.45 23.93
N SER A 88 0.08 3.21 24.17
CA SER A 88 -1.29 2.68 24.24
C SER A 88 -1.75 2.12 22.87
N PHE A 89 -2.80 1.32 22.89
CA PHE A 89 -3.41 0.80 21.65
C PHE A 89 -3.80 1.93 20.70
N GLN A 90 -4.42 3.00 21.22
CA GLN A 90 -4.85 4.14 20.42
C GLN A 90 -3.67 4.87 19.77
N GLU A 91 -2.59 5.12 20.50
CA GLU A 91 -1.38 5.75 19.96
C GLU A 91 -0.76 4.90 18.85
N ARG A 92 -0.71 3.56 19.02
CA ARG A 92 -0.25 2.64 17.97
C ARG A 92 -1.10 2.74 16.70
N MET A 93 -2.42 2.75 16.85
CA MET A 93 -3.34 2.86 15.72
C MET A 93 -3.21 4.21 15.01
N THR A 94 -3.07 5.31 15.76
CA THR A 94 -2.83 6.64 15.19
C THR A 94 -1.52 6.70 14.40
N ILE A 95 -0.45 6.08 14.90
CA ILE A 95 0.84 6.00 14.18
C ILE A 95 0.67 5.22 12.87
N ILE A 96 0.06 4.03 12.92
CA ILE A 96 -0.19 3.21 11.72
C ILE A 96 -1.03 3.98 10.70
N GLN A 97 -2.14 4.59 11.14
CA GLN A 97 -3.02 5.38 10.28
C GLN A 97 -2.27 6.53 9.58
N ASN A 98 -1.47 7.29 10.33
CA ASN A 98 -0.74 8.44 9.78
C ASN A 98 0.30 8.02 8.74
N HIS A 99 1.02 6.92 8.98
CA HIS A 99 1.97 6.38 8.02
C HIS A 99 1.27 5.80 6.79
N THR A 100 0.12 5.14 6.98
CA THR A 100 -0.70 4.64 5.86
C THR A 100 -1.20 5.81 5.00
N LYS A 101 -1.74 6.87 5.59
CA LYS A 101 -2.13 8.11 4.87
C LYS A 101 -0.97 8.70 4.06
N THR A 102 0.23 8.67 4.63
CA THR A 102 1.43 9.23 3.98
C THR A 102 1.92 8.34 2.84
N ALA A 103 1.71 7.02 2.94
CA ALA A 103 2.14 6.05 1.92
C ALA A 103 1.18 5.98 0.71
N ILE A 104 -0.11 6.22 0.90
CA ILE A 104 -1.14 6.13 -0.16
C ILE A 104 -0.75 6.88 -1.43
N PRO A 105 -0.31 8.17 -1.42
CA PRO A 105 0.06 8.88 -2.65
C PRO A 105 1.19 8.21 -3.44
N GLN A 106 2.10 7.49 -2.77
CA GLN A 106 3.16 6.74 -3.45
C GLN A 106 2.59 5.54 -4.20
N PHE A 107 1.64 4.84 -3.61
CA PHE A 107 0.97 3.72 -4.27
C PHE A 107 0.00 4.17 -5.37
N GLU A 108 -0.66 5.33 -5.21
CA GLU A 108 -1.46 5.94 -6.28
C GLU A 108 -0.57 6.30 -7.48
N SER A 109 0.61 6.90 -7.23
CA SER A 109 1.60 7.17 -8.27
C SER A 109 2.10 5.88 -8.93
N THR A 110 2.27 4.80 -8.16
CA THR A 110 2.59 3.48 -8.71
C THR A 110 1.53 3.02 -9.70
N LEU A 111 0.25 3.08 -9.32
CA LEU A 111 -0.85 2.66 -10.19
C LEU A 111 -0.90 3.47 -11.48
N GLU A 112 -0.63 4.78 -11.39
CA GLU A 112 -0.58 5.65 -12.58
C GLU A 112 0.56 5.25 -13.52
N GLU A 113 1.74 5.01 -12.99
CA GLU A 113 2.89 4.54 -13.79
C GLU A 113 2.61 3.17 -14.44
N LEU A 114 1.99 2.24 -13.72
CA LEU A 114 1.64 0.93 -14.25
C LEU A 114 0.65 1.00 -15.42
N LYS A 115 -0.25 1.99 -15.46
CA LYS A 115 -1.18 2.20 -16.60
C LYS A 115 -0.46 2.56 -17.91
N HIS A 116 0.70 3.18 -17.82
CA HIS A 116 1.52 3.56 -18.97
C HIS A 116 2.42 2.42 -19.48
N VAL A 117 2.41 1.26 -18.83
CA VAL A 117 3.16 0.09 -19.28
C VAL A 117 2.37 -0.65 -20.35
N ASP A 118 2.95 -0.73 -21.54
CA ASP A 118 2.43 -1.59 -22.61
C ASP A 118 2.76 -3.06 -22.30
N THR A 119 1.75 -3.82 -21.90
CA THR A 119 1.87 -5.24 -21.53
C THR A 119 2.52 -6.09 -22.62
N LEU A 120 2.27 -5.78 -23.91
CA LEU A 120 2.86 -6.51 -25.03
C LEU A 120 4.39 -6.35 -25.12
N THR A 121 4.97 -5.38 -24.43
CA THR A 121 6.42 -5.21 -24.33
C THR A 121 7.09 -6.12 -23.32
N LEU A 122 6.31 -6.76 -22.45
CA LEU A 122 6.79 -7.71 -21.44
C LEU A 122 6.98 -9.11 -22.06
N PRO A 123 7.86 -9.94 -21.50
CA PRO A 123 7.93 -11.35 -21.85
C PRO A 123 6.57 -12.02 -21.64
N ILE A 124 6.19 -12.91 -22.55
CA ILE A 124 4.85 -13.50 -22.61
C ILE A 124 4.45 -14.20 -21.30
N GLU A 125 5.42 -14.77 -20.59
CA GLU A 125 5.24 -15.44 -19.30
C GLU A 125 4.83 -14.50 -18.16
N PHE A 126 5.05 -13.18 -18.32
CA PHE A 126 4.71 -12.17 -17.30
C PHE A 126 3.48 -11.33 -17.66
N GLN A 127 2.97 -11.40 -18.87
CA GLN A 127 1.86 -10.54 -19.33
C GLN A 127 0.59 -10.73 -18.52
N GLU A 128 0.13 -11.96 -18.35
CA GLU A 128 -1.08 -12.27 -17.58
C GLU A 128 -0.96 -11.89 -16.11
N VAL A 129 0.19 -12.22 -15.48
CA VAL A 129 0.46 -11.88 -14.09
C VAL A 129 0.53 -10.36 -13.88
N PHE A 130 1.13 -9.65 -14.83
CA PHE A 130 1.23 -8.19 -14.78
C PHE A 130 -0.15 -7.52 -14.93
N GLU A 131 -0.99 -8.00 -15.84
CA GLU A 131 -2.37 -7.49 -15.99
C GLU A 131 -3.20 -7.75 -14.72
N ALA A 132 -3.14 -8.96 -14.17
CA ALA A 132 -3.82 -9.27 -12.92
C ALA A 132 -3.32 -8.39 -11.76
N PHE A 133 -2.02 -8.15 -11.68
CA PHE A 133 -1.43 -7.26 -10.69
C PHE A 133 -1.93 -5.82 -10.85
N LYS A 134 -1.81 -5.25 -12.06
CA LYS A 134 -2.16 -3.86 -12.37
C LYS A 134 -3.66 -3.57 -12.22
N ASP A 135 -4.50 -4.48 -12.73
CA ASP A 135 -5.93 -4.21 -12.89
C ASP A 135 -6.80 -4.75 -11.75
N THR A 136 -6.26 -5.66 -10.93
CA THR A 136 -7.03 -6.30 -9.85
C THR A 136 -6.33 -6.21 -8.50
N LEU A 137 -5.13 -6.77 -8.36
CA LEU A 137 -4.49 -6.94 -7.06
C LEU A 137 -4.02 -5.62 -6.46
N PHE A 138 -3.42 -4.76 -7.25
CA PHE A 138 -2.90 -3.49 -6.77
C PHE A 138 -3.98 -2.47 -6.44
N PRO A 139 -5.06 -2.32 -7.26
CA PRO A 139 -6.22 -1.51 -6.86
C PRO A 139 -6.92 -2.03 -5.60
N ALA A 140 -7.07 -3.34 -5.42
CA ALA A 140 -7.63 -3.92 -4.20
C ALA A 140 -6.76 -3.56 -2.97
N PHE A 141 -5.44 -3.70 -3.07
CA PHE A 141 -4.51 -3.29 -2.03
C PHE A 141 -4.64 -1.81 -1.65
N LEU A 142 -4.81 -0.92 -2.65
CA LEU A 142 -5.04 0.51 -2.41
C LEU A 142 -6.36 0.76 -1.64
N ASN A 143 -7.42 0.06 -2.00
CA ASN A 143 -8.69 0.13 -1.27
C ASN A 143 -8.51 -0.33 0.18
N ASP A 144 -7.84 -1.46 0.41
CA ASP A 144 -7.55 -1.95 1.77
C ASP A 144 -6.77 -0.90 2.60
N MET A 145 -5.85 -0.16 1.99
CA MET A 145 -5.13 0.93 2.66
C MET A 145 -6.05 2.10 3.04
N HIS A 146 -7.00 2.46 2.19
CA HIS A 146 -8.02 3.47 2.51
C HIS A 146 -8.91 2.98 3.66
N ASP A 147 -9.31 1.71 3.67
CA ASP A 147 -10.10 1.11 4.75
C ASP A 147 -9.34 1.15 6.09
N VAL A 148 -8.03 0.87 6.11
CA VAL A 148 -7.19 1.01 7.31
C VAL A 148 -7.22 2.45 7.84
N VAL A 149 -7.16 3.44 6.97
CA VAL A 149 -7.24 4.86 7.34
C VAL A 149 -8.62 5.20 7.91
N GLU A 150 -9.69 4.70 7.31
CA GLU A 150 -11.07 4.92 7.76
C GLU A 150 -11.31 4.26 9.13
N ILE A 151 -10.91 3.00 9.31
CA ILE A 151 -10.97 2.29 10.58
C ILE A 151 -10.21 3.05 11.66
N GLY A 152 -9.00 3.54 11.39
CA GLY A 152 -8.23 4.35 12.32
C GLY A 152 -8.99 5.62 12.74
N THR A 153 -9.69 6.27 11.82
CA THR A 153 -10.53 7.46 12.12
C THR A 153 -11.70 7.09 13.04
N VAL A 154 -12.33 5.93 12.82
CA VAL A 154 -13.39 5.43 13.71
C VAL A 154 -12.84 5.15 15.11
N ILE A 155 -11.68 4.47 15.20
CA ILE A 155 -11.02 4.17 16.48
C ILE A 155 -10.67 5.46 17.24
N ASP A 156 -10.10 6.46 16.57
CA ASP A 156 -9.79 7.76 17.17
C ASP A 156 -11.06 8.46 17.67
N THR A 157 -12.15 8.38 16.90
CA THR A 157 -13.44 8.96 17.27
C THR A 157 -14.06 8.23 18.48
N LEU A 158 -13.96 6.91 18.53
CA LEU A 158 -14.46 6.09 19.63
C LEU A 158 -13.60 6.25 20.90
N GLY A 159 -12.28 6.34 20.74
CA GLY A 159 -11.32 6.40 21.86
C GLY A 159 -11.04 7.80 22.41
N SER A 160 -11.60 8.88 21.83
CA SER A 160 -11.35 10.24 22.28
C SER A 160 -12.17 10.59 23.55
N GLY A 161 -11.56 10.53 24.74
CA GLY A 161 -12.17 10.84 26.03
C GLY A 161 -13.04 9.69 26.58
N VAL A 162 -13.53 9.87 27.81
CA VAL A 162 -14.44 8.89 28.44
C VAL A 162 -15.77 8.91 27.71
N LYS A 163 -16.13 7.81 27.07
CA LYS A 163 -17.40 7.66 26.33
C LYS A 163 -18.12 6.40 26.74
N ASN A 164 -19.44 6.52 26.83
CA ASN A 164 -20.35 5.39 27.04
C ASN A 164 -21.07 5.09 25.73
N TYR A 165 -20.90 3.88 25.23
CA TYR A 165 -21.58 3.40 24.02
C TYR A 165 -22.67 2.40 24.41
N ILE A 166 -23.81 2.49 23.76
CA ILE A 166 -24.86 1.48 23.86
C ILE A 166 -24.78 0.66 22.56
N VAL A 167 -24.40 -0.61 22.68
CA VAL A 167 -24.43 -1.58 21.58
C VAL A 167 -25.75 -2.31 21.62
N LEU A 168 -26.54 -2.19 20.57
CA LEU A 168 -27.84 -2.84 20.43
C LEU A 168 -27.70 -4.11 19.59
N PHE A 169 -28.06 -5.26 20.14
CA PHE A 169 -28.06 -6.52 19.38
C PHE A 169 -29.48 -6.74 18.82
N GLN A 170 -29.57 -6.59 17.49
CA GLN A 170 -30.82 -6.69 16.76
C GLN A 170 -30.86 -8.00 15.98
N ASN A 171 -31.94 -8.76 16.10
CA ASN A 171 -32.18 -9.95 15.30
C ASN A 171 -32.94 -9.55 14.03
N GLU A 172 -32.30 -9.66 12.85
CA GLU A 172 -32.88 -9.30 11.56
C GLU A 172 -33.91 -10.33 11.05
N ASP A 173 -33.86 -11.55 11.56
CA ASP A 173 -34.82 -12.63 11.17
C ASP A 173 -36.24 -12.44 11.73
N GLU A 174 -36.41 -11.50 12.65
CA GLU A 174 -37.73 -11.18 13.23
C GLU A 174 -38.28 -9.87 12.63
N LEU A 175 -39.21 -9.96 11.70
CA LEU A 175 -39.85 -8.84 11.02
C LEU A 175 -40.66 -7.98 12.00
N ARG A 176 -40.15 -6.77 12.30
CA ARG A 176 -40.83 -5.72 13.04
C ARG A 176 -40.75 -4.38 12.31
N PRO A 177 -41.67 -3.42 12.59
CA PRO A 177 -41.68 -2.11 11.94
C PRO A 177 -40.36 -1.31 12.11
N THR A 178 -39.54 -1.65 13.12
CA THR A 178 -38.23 -1.05 13.42
C THR A 178 -37.06 -1.76 12.75
N GLY A 179 -37.28 -2.75 11.86
CA GLY A 179 -36.27 -3.46 11.13
C GLY A 179 -35.65 -4.68 11.80
N GLY A 180 -36.24 -5.15 12.94
CA GLY A 180 -35.80 -6.34 13.66
C GLY A 180 -36.13 -6.29 15.16
N PHE A 181 -35.94 -7.41 15.85
CA PHE A 181 -36.16 -7.50 17.30
C PHE A 181 -34.93 -7.14 18.10
N LEU A 182 -35.06 -6.16 18.98
CA LEU A 182 -34.01 -5.74 19.91
C LEU A 182 -34.00 -6.70 21.10
N GLY A 183 -33.17 -7.75 21.05
CA GLY A 183 -33.14 -8.83 22.05
C GLY A 183 -32.29 -8.50 23.27
N SER A 184 -31.22 -7.71 23.09
CA SER A 184 -30.30 -7.34 24.17
C SER A 184 -29.51 -6.07 23.81
N TYR A 185 -28.89 -5.48 24.82
CA TYR A 185 -27.94 -4.38 24.63
C TYR A 185 -26.75 -4.55 25.57
N ALA A 186 -25.65 -3.92 25.22
CA ALA A 186 -24.47 -3.79 26.09
C ALA A 186 -24.11 -2.31 26.25
N ILE A 187 -23.63 -1.94 27.43
CA ILE A 187 -23.01 -0.64 27.68
C ILE A 187 -21.51 -0.86 27.71
N VAL A 188 -20.79 -0.14 26.85
CA VAL A 188 -19.32 -0.20 26.74
C VAL A 188 -18.75 1.15 27.12
N GLU A 189 -17.96 1.19 28.19
CA GLU A 189 -17.20 2.37 28.61
C GLU A 189 -15.81 2.29 27.98
N VAL A 190 -15.39 3.38 27.33
CA VAL A 190 -14.04 3.54 26.73
C VAL A 190 -13.35 4.68 27.47
N TYR A 191 -12.15 4.42 27.99
CA TYR A 191 -11.33 5.35 28.77
C TYR A 191 -10.14 5.83 27.95
#